data_19cf83149affd67fec5a54681bb07869
#
_entry.id   19cf83149affd67fec5a54681bb07869
#
_cell.length_a   1.000
_cell.length_b   1.000
_cell.length_c   1.000
_cell.angle_alpha   90.00
_cell.angle_beta   90.00
_cell.angle_gamma   90.00
#
_symmetry.space_group_name_H-M   'P 1'
#
loop_
_entity.id
_entity.type
_entity.pdbx_description
1 polymer ?
#
loop_
_entity_poly.entity_id
_entity_poly.type
_entity_poly.pdbx_seq_one_letter_code
_entity_poly.pdbx_strand_id
1 'polypeptide(L)'
;MKTTKHIAALLAALVLALSLTACGQTAAKDDPMNPAIPVADGAEIGEGSKTFTTEVADQDGKAVTFTVHTDEKTVGDALQKLHVVAGEASSYGLYVKTVNGVTVDYDTDGKYWAFYVDGEYAATGVDSTDITAGATYTFKAE
;
A
#
# COMPACT_ATOMS: atom_id res chain seq x y z
N MET A 1 59.91 32.05 -36.18
CA MET A 1 59.70 31.25 -36.04
C MET A 1 59.07 30.83 -35.13
N LYS A 2 58.40 30.28 -34.88
CA LYS A 2 57.98 29.65 -34.15
C LYS A 2 57.09 29.70 -33.49
N THR A 3 56.37 29.41 -33.13
CA THR A 3 55.69 29.30 -32.29
C THR A 3 54.49 29.18 -32.21
N THR A 4 53.88 28.56 -32.19
CA THR A 4 52.91 28.01 -32.34
C THR A 4 52.52 27.01 -31.64
N LYS A 5 52.21 26.80 -30.85
CA LYS A 5 52.16 25.73 -30.32
C LYS A 5 51.30 25.59 -29.32
N HIS A 6 50.62 26.13 -28.93
CA HIS A 6 50.15 26.12 -27.67
C HIS A 6 48.74 26.01 -27.47
N ILE A 7 48.20 25.59 -28.36
CA ILE A 7 46.82 25.74 -28.43
C ILE A 7 46.04 24.51 -28.16
N ALA A 8 46.72 23.54 -28.03
CA ALA A 8 46.07 22.23 -27.96
C ALA A 8 45.54 21.85 -26.63
N ALA A 9 45.82 22.61 -25.66
CA ALA A 9 45.57 22.13 -24.35
C ALA A 9 44.22 22.46 -23.75
N LEU A 10 43.44 23.08 -24.49
CA LEU A 10 42.27 23.69 -23.89
C LEU A 10 41.00 22.95 -23.99
N LEU A 11 41.06 21.89 -24.58
CA LEU A 11 39.84 21.21 -24.95
C LEU A 11 39.39 20.14 -24.04
N ALA A 12 40.19 19.82 -23.12
CA ALA A 12 39.89 18.69 -22.30
C ALA A 12 38.94 18.95 -21.16
N ALA A 13 38.74 20.18 -20.88
CA ALA A 13 38.05 20.49 -19.67
C ALA A 13 36.55 20.48 -19.75
N LEU A 14 36.08 20.32 -20.91
CA LEU A 14 34.68 20.60 -21.08
C LEU A 14 33.75 19.45 -20.86
N VAL A 15 34.30 18.34 -20.73
CA VAL A 15 33.46 17.16 -20.83
C VAL A 15 32.84 16.76 -19.52
N LEU A 16 33.29 17.32 -18.50
CA LEU A 16 32.90 16.79 -17.22
C LEU A 16 31.62 17.26 -16.68
N ALA A 17 31.08 18.21 -17.28
CA ALA A 17 29.92 18.86 -16.67
C ALA A 17 28.64 18.11 -16.83
N LEU A 18 28.67 17.08 -17.59
CA LEU A 18 27.42 16.54 -18.03
C LEU A 18 26.92 15.36 -17.29
N SER A 19 27.72 14.88 -16.46
CA SER A 19 27.35 13.64 -15.81
C SER A 19 26.44 13.79 -14.60
N LEU A 20 26.06 14.97 -14.33
CA LEU A 20 25.47 15.21 -13.04
C LEU A 20 24.00 15.25 -12.98
N THR A 21 23.43 15.15 -14.09
CA THR A 21 22.02 15.41 -14.14
C THR A 21 21.17 14.22 -13.88
N ALA A 22 21.76 13.11 -13.72
CA ALA A 22 20.99 11.92 -13.55
C ALA A 22 20.48 11.70 -12.16
N CYS A 23 20.86 12.52 -11.26
CA CYS A 23 20.61 12.22 -9.87
C CYS A 23 19.33 12.72 -9.29
N GLY A 24 18.49 13.24 -10.10
CA GLY A 24 17.32 13.88 -9.58
C GLY A 24 16.19 12.99 -9.20
N GLN A 25 16.33 11.73 -9.41
CA GLN A 25 15.17 10.89 -9.24
C GLN A 25 15.46 9.76 -8.31
N THR A 26 15.66 10.10 -7.11
CA THR A 26 15.30 9.16 -6.08
C THR A 26 13.79 9.17 -6.03
N ALA A 27 13.19 8.23 -6.69
CA ALA A 27 11.86 7.85 -6.34
C ALA A 27 11.87 7.65 -4.84
N ALA A 28 11.05 8.37 -4.12
CA ALA A 28 10.83 8.09 -2.72
C ALA A 28 10.47 6.61 -2.67
N LYS A 29 11.31 5.84 -2.06
CA LYS A 29 11.04 4.44 -1.85
C LYS A 29 9.78 4.46 -0.99
N ASP A 30 8.70 3.94 -1.52
CA ASP A 30 7.47 3.88 -0.77
C ASP A 30 7.79 3.20 0.56
N ASP A 31 7.53 3.92 1.63
CA ASP A 31 7.73 3.38 2.97
C ASP A 31 6.69 2.26 3.14
N PRO A 32 7.13 1.00 3.29
CA PRO A 32 6.19 -0.11 3.39
C PRO A 32 5.24 0.03 4.58
N MET A 33 5.64 0.77 5.60
CA MET A 33 4.79 1.06 6.76
C MET A 33 3.90 2.27 6.58
N ASN A 34 4.05 2.99 5.50
CA ASN A 34 3.18 4.11 5.14
C ASN A 34 2.91 4.08 3.63
N PRO A 35 2.24 3.03 3.17
CA PRO A 35 1.98 2.85 1.74
C PRO A 35 1.11 3.97 1.18
N ALA A 36 1.27 4.25 -0.09
CA ALA A 36 0.36 5.12 -0.79
C ALA A 36 -1.04 4.48 -0.85
N ILE A 37 -2.07 5.25 -0.52
CA ILE A 37 -3.46 4.79 -0.59
C ILE A 37 -4.13 5.49 -1.78
N PRO A 38 -4.80 4.75 -2.64
CA PRO A 38 -5.05 3.30 -2.59
C PRO A 38 -3.81 2.47 -2.93
N VAL A 39 -3.68 1.36 -2.23
CA VAL A 39 -2.65 0.37 -2.51
C VAL A 39 -2.90 -0.24 -3.88
N ALA A 40 -1.86 -0.33 -4.69
CA ALA A 40 -1.96 -0.86 -6.03
C ALA A 40 -2.09 -2.39 -6.03
N ASP A 41 -2.70 -2.91 -7.09
CA ASP A 41 -2.78 -4.34 -7.31
C ASP A 41 -1.38 -4.95 -7.43
N GLY A 42 -1.15 -6.05 -6.76
CA GLY A 42 0.13 -6.74 -6.74
C GLY A 42 1.19 -6.12 -5.81
N ALA A 43 0.87 -5.09 -5.06
CA ALA A 43 1.83 -4.46 -4.15
C ALA A 43 2.14 -5.33 -2.94
N GLU A 44 3.27 -5.07 -2.31
CA GLU A 44 3.63 -5.62 -1.00
C GLU A 44 3.81 -4.45 -0.04
N ILE A 45 3.14 -4.51 1.10
CA ILE A 45 3.15 -3.44 2.11
C ILE A 45 3.36 -4.00 3.50
N GLY A 46 3.77 -3.14 4.41
CA GLY A 46 4.02 -3.51 5.80
C GLY A 46 5.36 -4.19 6.02
N GLU A 47 5.67 -4.44 7.28
CA GLU A 47 6.87 -5.14 7.71
C GLU A 47 6.51 -6.10 8.84
N GLY A 48 7.08 -7.29 8.83
CA GLY A 48 6.87 -8.28 9.86
C GLY A 48 7.08 -9.71 9.38
N SER A 49 6.94 -10.62 10.31
CA SER A 49 7.20 -12.04 10.08
C SER A 49 6.00 -12.81 9.54
N LYS A 50 4.80 -12.26 9.70
CA LYS A 50 3.58 -12.86 9.18
C LYS A 50 3.24 -12.25 7.83
N THR A 51 2.73 -13.06 6.93
CA THR A 51 2.34 -12.62 5.59
C THR A 51 0.93 -13.12 5.29
N PHE A 52 0.07 -12.24 4.79
CA PHE A 52 -1.26 -12.60 4.32
C PHE A 52 -1.62 -11.78 3.07
N THR A 53 -2.65 -12.23 2.39
CA THR A 53 -3.18 -11.55 1.20
C THR A 53 -4.42 -10.75 1.59
N THR A 54 -4.53 -9.54 1.06
CA THR A 54 -5.74 -8.72 1.17
C THR A 54 -6.31 -8.49 -0.21
N GLU A 55 -7.60 -8.73 -0.35
CA GLU A 55 -8.36 -8.45 -1.55
C GLU A 55 -9.44 -7.42 -1.23
N VAL A 56 -9.56 -6.41 -2.08
CA VAL A 56 -10.56 -5.33 -1.91
C VAL A 56 -11.35 -5.19 -3.19
N ALA A 57 -12.66 -5.42 -3.10
CA ALA A 57 -13.59 -5.22 -4.20
C ALA A 57 -14.51 -4.04 -3.89
N ASP A 58 -14.43 -3.01 -4.68
CA ASP A 58 -15.20 -1.78 -4.48
C ASP A 58 -16.64 -1.90 -4.98
N GLN A 59 -17.38 -0.78 -4.87
CA GLN A 59 -18.79 -0.73 -5.29
C GLN A 59 -19.01 -0.98 -6.78
N ASP A 60 -18.00 -0.72 -7.59
CA ASP A 60 -18.05 -0.91 -9.04
C ASP A 60 -17.59 -2.31 -9.46
N GLY A 61 -17.23 -3.13 -8.50
CA GLY A 61 -16.73 -4.49 -8.74
C GLY A 61 -15.25 -4.53 -9.13
N LYS A 62 -14.54 -3.40 -9.03
CA LYS A 62 -13.10 -3.37 -9.25
C LYS A 62 -12.41 -3.98 -8.04
N ALA A 63 -11.61 -4.99 -8.28
CA ALA A 63 -10.85 -5.68 -7.24
C ALA A 63 -9.36 -5.40 -7.37
N VAL A 64 -8.70 -5.25 -6.24
CA VAL A 64 -7.24 -5.21 -6.13
C VAL A 64 -6.80 -6.22 -5.08
N THR A 65 -5.65 -6.82 -5.29
CA THR A 65 -5.07 -7.82 -4.39
C THR A 65 -3.64 -7.42 -4.07
N PHE A 66 -3.28 -7.43 -2.81
CA PHE A 66 -1.94 -7.10 -2.37
C PHE A 66 -1.52 -7.93 -1.17
N THR A 67 -0.22 -7.99 -0.93
CA THR A 67 0.38 -8.76 0.17
C THR A 67 0.71 -7.84 1.34
N VAL A 68 0.39 -8.29 2.54
CA VAL A 68 0.67 -7.57 3.78
C VAL A 68 1.66 -8.35 4.64
N HIS A 69 2.69 -7.66 5.09
CA HIS A 69 3.66 -8.17 6.08
C HIS A 69 3.39 -7.49 7.41
N THR A 70 3.37 -8.23 8.50
CA THR A 70 3.06 -7.65 9.81
C THR A 70 3.51 -8.54 10.96
N ASP A 71 3.68 -7.95 12.13
CA ASP A 71 3.82 -8.66 13.40
C ASP A 71 2.60 -8.47 14.29
N GLU A 72 1.59 -7.73 13.83
CA GLU A 72 0.36 -7.51 14.58
C GLU A 72 -0.40 -8.82 14.82
N LYS A 73 -1.31 -8.81 15.78
CA LYS A 73 -2.06 -10.00 16.14
C LYS A 73 -3.30 -10.17 15.26
N THR A 74 -4.04 -9.10 15.04
CA THR A 74 -5.31 -9.15 14.31
C THR A 74 -5.23 -8.48 12.95
N VAL A 75 -6.13 -8.86 12.08
CA VAL A 75 -6.26 -8.25 10.74
C VAL A 75 -6.57 -6.76 10.87
N GLY A 76 -7.43 -6.40 11.82
CA GLY A 76 -7.80 -5.01 12.07
C GLY A 76 -6.59 -4.17 12.49
N ASP A 77 -5.79 -4.67 13.43
CA ASP A 77 -4.61 -3.95 13.88
C ASP A 77 -3.61 -3.72 12.75
N ALA A 78 -3.35 -4.75 11.96
CA ALA A 78 -2.42 -4.66 10.83
C ALA A 78 -2.88 -3.65 9.78
N LEU A 79 -4.13 -3.74 9.35
CA LEU A 79 -4.64 -2.91 8.26
C LEU A 79 -4.93 -1.47 8.69
N GLN A 80 -5.29 -1.24 9.95
CA GLN A 80 -5.42 0.11 10.49
C GLN A 80 -4.06 0.80 10.61
N LYS A 81 -3.05 0.07 11.07
CA LYS A 81 -1.68 0.59 11.17
C LYS A 81 -1.11 1.03 9.83
N LEU A 82 -1.49 0.33 8.77
CA LEU A 82 -1.09 0.65 7.39
C LEU A 82 -2.05 1.62 6.70
N HIS A 83 -3.03 2.15 7.39
CA HIS A 83 -4.04 3.06 6.85
C HIS A 83 -4.91 2.48 5.73
N VAL A 84 -4.92 1.18 5.58
CA VAL A 84 -5.75 0.49 4.58
C VAL A 84 -7.20 0.44 5.01
N VAL A 85 -7.45 0.28 6.30
CA VAL A 85 -8.79 0.18 6.89
C VAL A 85 -8.99 1.27 7.91
N ALA A 86 -10.16 1.89 7.88
CA ALA A 86 -10.60 2.85 8.87
C ALA A 86 -12.10 2.70 9.13
N GLY A 87 -12.54 3.10 10.31
CA GLY A 87 -13.93 3.01 10.68
C GLY A 87 -14.19 3.60 12.06
N GLU A 88 -15.28 3.19 12.64
CA GLU A 88 -15.74 3.68 13.95
C GLU A 88 -15.81 2.55 14.95
N ALA A 89 -15.50 2.84 16.20
CA ALA A 89 -15.67 1.88 17.28
C ALA A 89 -17.17 1.63 17.52
N SER A 90 -17.53 0.37 17.68
CA SER A 90 -18.88 -0.05 18.00
C SER A 90 -18.89 -1.06 19.14
N SER A 91 -20.10 -1.41 19.62
CA SER A 91 -20.25 -2.46 20.64
C SER A 91 -19.77 -3.82 20.18
N TYR A 92 -19.65 -4.01 18.87
CA TYR A 92 -19.23 -5.28 18.25
C TYR A 92 -17.81 -5.23 17.69
N GLY A 93 -17.05 -4.21 18.05
CA GLY A 93 -15.71 -3.96 17.53
C GLY A 93 -15.70 -2.87 16.47
N LEU A 94 -14.68 -2.87 15.62
CA LEU A 94 -14.53 -1.87 14.57
C LEU A 94 -15.60 -2.02 13.48
N TYR A 95 -16.39 -0.98 13.29
CA TYR A 95 -17.27 -0.87 12.13
C TYR A 95 -16.49 -0.24 10.98
N VAL A 96 -16.13 -1.06 10.00
CA VAL A 96 -15.30 -0.64 8.87
C VAL A 96 -16.11 0.24 7.93
N LYS A 97 -15.62 1.45 7.67
CA LYS A 97 -16.24 2.40 6.73
C LYS A 97 -15.39 2.68 5.51
N THR A 98 -14.08 2.64 5.66
CA THR A 98 -13.15 2.94 4.58
C THR A 98 -12.18 1.78 4.40
N VAL A 99 -12.03 1.30 3.19
CA VAL A 99 -11.06 0.29 2.82
C VAL A 99 -10.33 0.76 1.56
N ASN A 100 -9.01 0.76 1.63
CA ASN A 100 -8.14 1.15 0.52
C ASN A 100 -8.54 2.48 -0.15
N GLY A 101 -8.90 3.45 0.68
CA GLY A 101 -9.27 4.79 0.23
C GLY A 101 -10.72 4.95 -0.23
N VAL A 102 -11.51 3.89 -0.20
CA VAL A 102 -12.92 3.94 -0.61
C VAL A 102 -13.82 3.90 0.61
N THR A 103 -14.63 4.91 0.79
CA THR A 103 -15.61 5.01 1.88
C THR A 103 -16.98 4.56 1.40
N VAL A 104 -17.61 3.68 2.17
CA VAL A 104 -18.95 3.17 1.93
C VAL A 104 -19.75 3.36 3.21
N ASP A 105 -20.95 3.92 3.08
CA ASP A 105 -21.86 4.18 4.21
C ASP A 105 -23.21 3.56 3.90
N TYR A 106 -23.71 2.72 4.80
CA TYR A 106 -24.94 2.00 4.59
C TYR A 106 -26.16 2.95 4.47
N ASP A 107 -26.17 4.00 5.25
CA ASP A 107 -27.30 4.95 5.26
C ASP A 107 -27.35 5.79 3.97
N THR A 108 -26.21 6.07 3.38
CA THR A 108 -26.10 6.89 2.17
C THR A 108 -26.06 6.03 0.90
N ASP A 109 -25.30 4.95 0.92
CA ASP A 109 -24.98 4.15 -0.26
C ASP A 109 -25.80 2.85 -0.34
N GLY A 110 -26.44 2.45 0.76
CA GLY A 110 -27.10 1.17 0.88
C GLY A 110 -26.13 -0.02 0.85
N LYS A 111 -24.86 0.24 1.08
CA LYS A 111 -23.79 -0.74 1.03
C LYS A 111 -22.92 -0.69 2.27
N TYR A 112 -22.25 -1.77 2.56
CA TYR A 112 -21.30 -1.87 3.66
C TYR A 112 -20.08 -2.69 3.22
N TRP A 113 -19.01 -2.63 3.98
CA TRP A 113 -17.84 -3.47 3.74
C TRP A 113 -18.03 -4.83 4.39
N ALA A 114 -18.35 -5.83 3.57
CA ALA A 114 -18.41 -7.22 4.00
C ALA A 114 -17.01 -7.80 4.09
N PHE A 115 -16.77 -8.60 5.14
CA PHE A 115 -15.46 -9.17 5.43
C PHE A 115 -15.50 -10.69 5.28
N TYR A 116 -14.53 -11.22 4.55
CA TYR A 116 -14.42 -12.65 4.26
C TYR A 116 -13.03 -13.15 4.64
N VAL A 117 -12.97 -14.37 5.13
CA VAL A 117 -11.73 -15.09 5.44
C VAL A 117 -11.67 -16.33 4.55
N ASP A 118 -10.65 -16.41 3.70
CA ASP A 118 -10.48 -17.51 2.74
C ASP A 118 -11.75 -17.82 1.93
N GLY A 119 -12.47 -16.78 1.54
CA GLY A 119 -13.67 -16.88 0.73
C GLY A 119 -14.96 -17.12 1.50
N GLU A 120 -14.91 -17.28 2.80
CA GLU A 120 -16.10 -17.48 3.64
C GLU A 120 -16.41 -16.20 4.45
N TYR A 121 -17.68 -15.87 4.58
CA TYR A 121 -18.11 -14.73 5.36
C TYR A 121 -17.62 -14.87 6.81
N ALA A 122 -16.93 -13.85 7.30
CA ALA A 122 -16.29 -13.93 8.60
C ALA A 122 -17.31 -13.93 9.74
N ALA A 123 -17.07 -14.76 10.73
CA ALA A 123 -17.89 -14.85 11.93
C ALA A 123 -17.64 -13.70 12.91
N THR A 124 -16.49 -13.05 12.80
CA THR A 124 -16.06 -11.95 13.68
C THR A 124 -15.59 -10.76 12.87
N GLY A 125 -15.57 -9.56 13.49
CA GLY A 125 -15.02 -8.37 12.85
C GLY A 125 -13.50 -8.44 12.70
N VAL A 126 -12.96 -7.51 11.93
CA VAL A 126 -11.52 -7.48 11.57
C VAL A 126 -10.61 -7.38 12.81
N ASP A 127 -11.03 -6.63 13.81
CA ASP A 127 -10.27 -6.41 15.05
C ASP A 127 -10.36 -7.57 16.03
N SER A 128 -11.22 -8.54 15.76
CA SER A 128 -11.36 -9.77 16.51
C SER A 128 -10.91 -11.02 15.74
N THR A 129 -10.37 -10.83 14.55
CA THR A 129 -9.88 -11.90 13.68
C THR A 129 -8.36 -11.97 13.77
N ASP A 130 -7.84 -13.03 14.39
CA ASP A 130 -6.41 -13.26 14.45
C ASP A 130 -5.85 -13.57 13.08
N ILE A 131 -4.64 -13.05 12.81
CA ILE A 131 -3.97 -13.28 11.53
C ILE A 131 -3.48 -14.71 11.45
N THR A 132 -3.86 -15.38 10.37
CA THR A 132 -3.31 -16.66 9.95
C THR A 132 -2.38 -16.42 8.76
N ALA A 133 -1.13 -16.83 8.89
CA ALA A 133 -0.16 -16.69 7.81
C ALA A 133 -0.63 -17.45 6.57
N GLY A 134 -0.57 -16.81 5.41
CA GLY A 134 -1.01 -17.38 4.14
C GLY A 134 -2.49 -17.29 3.87
N ALA A 135 -3.30 -16.78 4.79
CA ALA A 135 -4.73 -16.59 4.56
C ALA A 135 -5.01 -15.43 3.62
N THR A 136 -6.21 -15.42 3.05
CA THR A 136 -6.72 -14.31 2.25
C THR A 136 -7.88 -13.65 2.98
N TYR A 137 -7.77 -12.36 3.20
CA TYR A 137 -8.81 -11.54 3.81
C TYR A 137 -9.39 -10.61 2.76
N THR A 138 -10.69 -10.74 2.52
CA THR A 138 -11.38 -10.03 1.44
C THR A 138 -12.38 -9.03 2.02
N PHE A 139 -12.35 -7.82 1.49
CA PHE A 139 -13.34 -6.78 1.76
C PHE A 139 -14.14 -6.53 0.49
N LYS A 140 -15.46 -6.63 0.58
CA LYS A 140 -16.34 -6.39 -0.54
C LYS A 140 -17.39 -5.35 -0.16
N ALA A 141 -17.57 -4.35 -1.00
CA ALA A 141 -18.66 -3.41 -0.85
C ALA A 141 -19.95 -4.06 -1.40
N GLU A 142 -20.85 -4.47 -0.52
CA GLU A 142 -22.10 -5.17 -0.84
C GLU A 142 -23.34 -4.39 -0.41
#